data_82c932afd0045340b878ad561d1bc007
#
_entry.id   82c932afd0045340b878ad561d1bc007
#
_cell.length_a   1.000
_cell.length_b   1.000
_cell.length_c   1.000
_cell.angle_alpha   90.00
_cell.angle_beta   90.00
_cell.angle_gamma   90.00
#
_symmetry.space_group_name_H-M   'P 1'
#
loop_
_entity.id
_entity.type
_entity.pdbx_description
1 polymer ?
#
loop_
_entity_poly.entity_id
_entity_poly.type
_entity_poly.pdbx_seq_one_letter_code
_entity_poly.pdbx_strand_id
1 'polypeptide(L)'
;KGLKNAVNPDSPDYLMFDNRHFQPLVDAAHLVQGILRAPKQIWGNLDKETQVRLIKELKRTRGIKPKESNWLLFASMVEAALLEFTGECDTYRLNYGIHRFLEDGWYKGDAWYGDGQEFHLDFYNSIVIHPMLTDILAIMKKHNLEGGENLDKQIIRQQRLSEQLERLISPEGTYPAVGRSIVYRFGIFHALSQMSLMKRLPEKLLGGQVRCALTAVLHRQFATPNNFD
;
A
#
# COMPACT_ATOMS: atom_id res chain seq x y z
N LYS A 1 -7.71 10.98 -18.53
CA LYS A 1 -7.84 10.16 -19.76
C LYS A 1 -7.52 8.70 -19.47
N GLY A 2 -6.36 8.35 -18.90
CA GLY A 2 -5.97 6.95 -18.66
C GLY A 2 -7.03 6.13 -17.91
N LEU A 3 -7.50 6.57 -16.73
CA LEU A 3 -8.53 5.86 -15.97
C LEU A 3 -9.86 5.71 -16.72
N LYS A 4 -10.25 6.70 -17.52
CA LYS A 4 -11.45 6.60 -18.35
C LYS A 4 -11.34 5.47 -19.38
N ASN A 5 -10.20 5.33 -20.03
CA ASN A 5 -9.93 4.22 -20.95
C ASN A 5 -9.87 2.89 -20.19
N ALA A 6 -9.17 2.88 -19.06
CA ALA A 6 -8.94 1.68 -18.24
C ALA A 6 -10.22 1.00 -17.74
N VAL A 7 -11.32 1.76 -17.56
CA VAL A 7 -12.61 1.23 -17.11
C VAL A 7 -13.66 1.15 -18.21
N ASN A 8 -13.30 1.46 -19.47
CA ASN A 8 -14.18 1.34 -20.60
C ASN A 8 -13.98 0.00 -21.31
N PRO A 9 -14.99 -0.91 -21.31
CA PRO A 9 -14.86 -2.23 -21.94
C PRO A 9 -14.54 -2.19 -23.44
N ASP A 10 -14.87 -1.09 -24.13
CA ASP A 10 -14.61 -0.92 -25.56
C ASP A 10 -13.22 -0.33 -25.86
N SER A 11 -12.46 -0.02 -24.82
CA SER A 11 -11.10 0.52 -24.96
C SER A 11 -10.06 -0.58 -25.08
N PRO A 12 -9.05 -0.45 -25.95
CA PRO A 12 -7.91 -1.36 -25.98
C PRO A 12 -7.09 -1.34 -24.67
N ASP A 13 -7.21 -0.27 -23.89
CA ASP A 13 -6.54 -0.10 -22.59
C ASP A 13 -7.39 -0.61 -21.41
N TYR A 14 -8.45 -1.39 -21.67
CA TYR A 14 -9.36 -1.86 -20.63
C TYR A 14 -8.67 -2.78 -19.63
N LEU A 15 -8.73 -2.42 -18.35
CA LEU A 15 -8.24 -3.21 -17.23
C LEU A 15 -9.32 -4.21 -16.78
N MET A 16 -9.10 -5.49 -17.05
CA MET A 16 -10.03 -6.53 -16.62
C MET A 16 -9.72 -6.98 -15.19
N PHE A 17 -10.41 -6.42 -14.21
CA PHE A 17 -10.27 -6.80 -12.80
C PHE A 17 -11.11 -8.03 -12.44
N ASP A 18 -11.06 -9.06 -13.25
CA ASP A 18 -11.79 -10.30 -13.02
C ASP A 18 -10.90 -11.43 -12.45
N ASN A 19 -11.51 -12.57 -12.19
CA ASN A 19 -10.89 -13.71 -11.51
C ASN A 19 -10.16 -14.68 -12.44
N ARG A 20 -9.93 -14.35 -13.71
CA ARG A 20 -9.16 -15.21 -14.63
C ARG A 20 -7.69 -15.33 -14.22
N HIS A 21 -7.18 -14.29 -13.56
CA HIS A 21 -5.85 -14.25 -12.97
C HIS A 21 -5.90 -13.65 -11.57
N PHE A 22 -4.86 -13.86 -10.77
CA PHE A 22 -4.78 -13.28 -9.43
C PHE A 22 -4.26 -11.84 -9.43
N GLN A 23 -3.37 -11.51 -10.38
CA GLN A 23 -2.67 -10.22 -10.47
C GLN A 23 -3.60 -8.99 -10.45
N PRO A 24 -4.78 -8.99 -11.10
CA PRO A 24 -5.70 -7.84 -11.06
C PRO A 24 -6.07 -7.35 -9.65
N LEU A 25 -6.05 -8.23 -8.63
CA LEU A 25 -6.28 -7.81 -7.25
C LEU A 25 -5.15 -6.91 -6.72
N VAL A 26 -3.90 -7.24 -7.07
CA VAL A 26 -2.71 -6.43 -6.69
C VAL A 26 -2.77 -5.07 -7.37
N ASP A 27 -3.05 -5.06 -8.66
CA ASP A 27 -3.10 -3.85 -9.48
C ASP A 27 -4.24 -2.92 -9.00
N ALA A 28 -5.41 -3.49 -8.72
CA ALA A 28 -6.53 -2.75 -8.15
C ALA A 28 -6.20 -2.14 -6.79
N ALA A 29 -5.54 -2.89 -5.90
CA ALA A 29 -5.17 -2.42 -4.57
C ALA A 29 -4.21 -1.23 -4.63
N HIS A 30 -3.17 -1.29 -5.45
CA HIS A 30 -2.23 -0.18 -5.62
C HIS A 30 -2.87 1.03 -6.31
N LEU A 31 -3.74 0.80 -7.30
CA LEU A 31 -4.51 1.87 -7.94
C LEU A 31 -5.36 2.63 -6.92
N VAL A 32 -6.17 1.92 -6.13
CA VAL A 32 -7.05 2.58 -5.17
C VAL A 32 -6.29 3.22 -4.03
N GLN A 33 -5.15 2.65 -3.59
CA GLN A 33 -4.29 3.27 -2.61
C GLN A 33 -3.79 4.64 -3.10
N GLY A 34 -3.37 4.73 -4.36
CA GLY A 34 -2.99 6.01 -4.99
C GLY A 34 -4.16 7.02 -5.05
N ILE A 35 -5.36 6.55 -5.39
CA ILE A 35 -6.57 7.39 -5.43
C ILE A 35 -6.92 7.91 -4.04
N LEU A 36 -6.89 7.07 -3.02
CA LEU A 36 -7.20 7.44 -1.63
C LEU A 36 -6.21 8.47 -1.06
N ARG A 37 -4.95 8.44 -1.49
CA ARG A 37 -3.93 9.41 -1.07
C ARG A 37 -4.04 10.76 -1.79
N ALA A 38 -4.62 10.78 -2.96
CA ALA A 38 -4.84 11.98 -3.77
C ALA A 38 -6.30 12.12 -4.23
N PRO A 39 -7.29 12.08 -3.29
CA PRO A 39 -8.70 11.96 -3.66
C PRO A 39 -9.21 13.15 -4.46
N LYS A 40 -8.78 14.36 -4.14
CA LYS A 40 -9.20 15.57 -4.88
C LYS A 40 -8.63 15.60 -6.29
N GLN A 41 -7.35 15.22 -6.45
CA GLN A 41 -6.61 15.26 -7.71
C GLN A 41 -7.02 14.12 -8.66
N ILE A 42 -7.39 12.96 -8.13
CA ILE A 42 -7.72 11.79 -8.95
C ILE A 42 -9.23 11.55 -8.94
N TRP A 43 -9.82 11.12 -7.83
CA TRP A 43 -11.24 10.77 -7.75
C TRP A 43 -12.16 11.95 -8.10
N GLY A 44 -11.89 13.12 -7.51
CA GLY A 44 -12.69 14.32 -7.71
C GLY A 44 -12.65 14.89 -9.13
N ASN A 45 -11.64 14.50 -9.93
CA ASN A 45 -11.51 14.91 -11.34
C ASN A 45 -12.07 13.87 -12.34
N LEU A 46 -12.57 12.73 -11.85
CA LEU A 46 -13.23 11.75 -12.72
C LEU A 46 -14.69 12.18 -12.99
N ASP A 47 -15.11 12.03 -14.23
CA ASP A 47 -16.53 12.15 -14.55
C ASP A 47 -17.34 11.01 -13.88
N LYS A 48 -18.65 11.25 -13.69
CA LYS A 48 -19.52 10.34 -12.94
C LYS A 48 -19.58 8.93 -13.55
N GLU A 49 -19.58 8.85 -14.87
CA GLU A 49 -19.59 7.57 -15.58
C GLU A 49 -18.31 6.77 -15.28
N THR A 50 -17.15 7.43 -15.34
CA THR A 50 -15.85 6.80 -15.02
C THR A 50 -15.82 6.34 -13.56
N GLN A 51 -16.33 7.11 -12.60
CA GLN A 51 -16.45 6.71 -11.20
C GLN A 51 -17.31 5.45 -11.05
N VAL A 52 -18.49 5.41 -11.67
CA VAL A 52 -19.40 4.25 -11.61
C VAL A 52 -18.75 3.00 -12.22
N ARG A 53 -18.09 3.16 -13.38
CA ARG A 53 -17.38 2.06 -14.04
C ARG A 53 -16.22 1.55 -13.19
N LEU A 54 -15.43 2.43 -12.57
CA LEU A 54 -14.33 2.04 -11.69
C LEU A 54 -14.84 1.24 -10.48
N ILE A 55 -15.90 1.69 -9.81
CA ILE A 55 -16.53 0.96 -8.72
C ILE A 55 -16.96 -0.45 -9.17
N LYS A 56 -17.57 -0.56 -10.35
CA LYS A 56 -17.97 -1.85 -10.92
C LYS A 56 -16.78 -2.77 -11.12
N GLU A 57 -15.69 -2.28 -11.69
CA GLU A 57 -14.48 -3.07 -11.91
C GLU A 57 -13.81 -3.47 -10.58
N LEU A 58 -13.75 -2.58 -9.60
CA LEU A 58 -13.25 -2.91 -8.26
C LEU A 58 -14.06 -4.04 -7.61
N LYS A 59 -15.38 -3.99 -7.69
CA LYS A 59 -16.26 -5.06 -7.17
C LYS A 59 -16.02 -6.43 -7.85
N ARG A 60 -15.52 -6.46 -9.09
CA ARG A 60 -15.18 -7.71 -9.79
C ARG A 60 -14.01 -8.45 -9.15
N THR A 61 -13.11 -7.73 -8.47
CA THR A 61 -11.98 -8.35 -7.75
C THR A 61 -12.45 -9.26 -6.61
N ARG A 62 -13.71 -9.15 -6.15
CA ARG A 62 -14.30 -10.03 -5.14
C ARG A 62 -14.31 -11.50 -5.57
N GLY A 63 -14.31 -11.77 -6.87
CA GLY A 63 -14.15 -13.12 -7.40
C GLY A 63 -12.74 -13.71 -7.23
N ILE A 64 -11.75 -12.91 -6.87
CA ILE A 64 -10.36 -13.36 -6.67
C ILE A 64 -10.15 -13.70 -5.20
N LYS A 65 -9.85 -14.97 -4.91
CA LYS A 65 -9.48 -15.40 -3.56
C LYS A 65 -8.01 -15.02 -3.28
N PRO A 66 -7.73 -14.14 -2.31
CA PRO A 66 -6.35 -13.80 -1.97
C PRO A 66 -5.64 -14.99 -1.32
N LYS A 67 -4.31 -15.04 -1.49
CA LYS A 67 -3.46 -16.00 -0.77
C LYS A 67 -3.31 -15.58 0.69
N GLU A 68 -3.07 -16.55 1.59
CA GLU A 68 -2.77 -16.32 3.01
C GLU A 68 -1.35 -15.71 3.18
N SER A 69 -1.23 -14.44 2.84
CA SER A 69 -0.01 -13.64 2.84
C SER A 69 -0.38 -12.15 2.79
N ASN A 70 0.56 -11.27 2.42
CA ASN A 70 0.28 -9.85 2.15
C ASN A 70 -0.88 -9.64 1.15
N TRP A 71 -1.25 -10.65 0.36
CA TRP A 71 -2.37 -10.59 -0.57
C TRP A 71 -3.73 -10.35 0.11
N LEU A 72 -3.87 -10.71 1.37
CA LEU A 72 -5.05 -10.37 2.16
C LEU A 72 -5.23 -8.86 2.27
N LEU A 73 -4.14 -8.11 2.38
CA LEU A 73 -4.19 -6.65 2.46
C LEU A 73 -4.58 -6.01 1.12
N PHE A 74 -4.29 -6.64 -0.02
CA PHE A 74 -4.82 -6.16 -1.31
C PHE A 74 -6.34 -6.23 -1.34
N ALA A 75 -6.90 -7.33 -0.86
CA ALA A 75 -8.35 -7.46 -0.76
C ALA A 75 -8.97 -6.43 0.20
N SER A 76 -8.38 -6.28 1.39
CA SER A 76 -8.81 -5.29 2.38
C SER A 76 -8.69 -3.86 1.86
N MET A 77 -7.64 -3.54 1.08
CA MET A 77 -7.40 -2.22 0.50
C MET A 77 -8.48 -1.84 -0.52
N VAL A 78 -8.87 -2.79 -1.38
CA VAL A 78 -9.96 -2.56 -2.34
C VAL A 78 -11.29 -2.34 -1.61
N GLU A 79 -11.59 -3.12 -0.57
CA GLU A 79 -12.82 -2.94 0.20
C GLU A 79 -12.82 -1.61 0.99
N ALA A 80 -11.67 -1.19 1.54
CA ALA A 80 -11.55 0.12 2.18
C ALA A 80 -11.82 1.26 1.18
N ALA A 81 -11.35 1.13 -0.05
CA ALA A 81 -11.64 2.11 -1.10
C ALA A 81 -13.13 2.11 -1.51
N LEU A 82 -13.75 0.94 -1.62
CA LEU A 82 -15.19 0.84 -1.89
C LEU A 82 -16.00 1.49 -0.77
N LEU A 83 -15.63 1.25 0.49
CA LEU A 83 -16.23 1.93 1.64
C LEU A 83 -16.12 3.46 1.52
N GLU A 84 -14.93 3.98 1.21
CA GLU A 84 -14.71 5.42 1.09
C GLU A 84 -15.51 6.05 -0.05
N PHE A 85 -15.63 5.35 -1.20
CA PHE A 85 -16.27 5.91 -2.40
C PHE A 85 -17.79 5.71 -2.45
N THR A 86 -18.30 4.69 -1.76
CA THR A 86 -19.73 4.30 -1.88
C THR A 86 -20.46 4.24 -0.54
N GLY A 87 -19.74 4.24 0.58
CA GLY A 87 -20.30 3.97 1.91
C GLY A 87 -20.52 2.48 2.21
N GLU A 88 -20.17 1.58 1.30
CA GLU A 88 -20.42 0.14 1.42
C GLU A 88 -19.16 -0.68 1.12
N CYS A 89 -18.96 -1.76 1.86
CA CYS A 89 -17.89 -2.74 1.61
C CYS A 89 -18.33 -4.15 1.99
N ASP A 90 -17.56 -5.15 1.54
CA ASP A 90 -17.61 -6.50 2.09
C ASP A 90 -16.79 -6.49 3.40
N THR A 91 -17.48 -6.44 4.53
CA THR A 91 -16.86 -6.32 5.87
C THR A 91 -16.03 -7.53 6.23
N TYR A 92 -16.42 -8.73 5.82
CA TYR A 92 -15.62 -9.93 6.04
C TYR A 92 -14.29 -9.85 5.29
N ARG A 93 -14.35 -9.49 4.01
CA ARG A 93 -13.16 -9.36 3.15
C ARG A 93 -12.24 -8.22 3.61
N LEU A 94 -12.82 -7.12 4.11
CA LEU A 94 -12.07 -6.01 4.72
C LEU A 94 -11.31 -6.47 5.96
N ASN A 95 -12.01 -7.11 6.91
CA ASN A 95 -11.48 -7.40 8.24
C ASN A 95 -10.57 -8.64 8.28
N TYR A 96 -10.78 -9.63 7.42
CA TYR A 96 -10.05 -10.88 7.49
C TYR A 96 -8.52 -10.70 7.44
N GLY A 97 -8.03 -9.90 6.48
CA GLY A 97 -6.60 -9.59 6.39
C GLY A 97 -6.08 -8.81 7.60
N ILE A 98 -6.86 -7.82 8.06
CA ILE A 98 -6.50 -6.99 9.21
C ILE A 98 -6.32 -7.85 10.47
N HIS A 99 -7.27 -8.75 10.72
CA HIS A 99 -7.24 -9.67 11.87
C HIS A 99 -5.98 -10.55 11.85
N ARG A 100 -5.63 -11.13 10.67
CA ARG A 100 -4.40 -11.95 10.52
C ARG A 100 -3.14 -11.19 10.93
N PHE A 101 -2.99 -9.94 10.46
CA PHE A 101 -1.80 -9.14 10.76
C PHE A 101 -1.77 -8.60 12.18
N LEU A 102 -2.90 -8.24 12.76
CA LEU A 102 -2.93 -7.57 14.06
C LEU A 102 -3.08 -8.53 15.25
N GLU A 103 -3.80 -9.64 15.09
CA GLU A 103 -4.26 -10.50 16.17
C GLU A 103 -3.75 -11.94 16.08
N ASP A 104 -3.64 -12.51 14.89
CA ASP A 104 -3.28 -13.93 14.70
C ASP A 104 -1.77 -14.21 14.71
N GLY A 105 -0.99 -13.35 15.34
CA GLY A 105 0.43 -13.59 15.56
C GLY A 105 1.34 -13.35 14.35
N TRP A 106 0.84 -12.69 13.30
CA TRP A 106 1.69 -12.30 12.16
C TRP A 106 2.60 -11.11 12.51
N TYR A 107 2.31 -10.35 13.55
CA TYR A 107 3.27 -9.38 14.10
C TYR A 107 4.37 -10.11 14.90
N LYS A 108 5.62 -9.89 14.50
CA LYS A 108 6.79 -10.61 15.04
C LYS A 108 7.63 -9.78 16.02
N GLY A 109 7.20 -8.56 16.31
CA GLY A 109 7.93 -7.64 17.18
C GLY A 109 8.84 -6.67 16.41
N ASP A 110 9.32 -5.64 17.09
CA ASP A 110 10.22 -4.59 16.58
C ASP A 110 9.86 -4.06 15.19
N ALA A 111 8.57 -3.83 14.97
CA ALA A 111 7.97 -3.35 13.72
C ALA A 111 7.92 -4.34 12.55
N TRP A 112 8.26 -5.58 12.73
CA TRP A 112 8.23 -6.57 11.67
C TRP A 112 6.97 -7.43 11.71
N TYR A 113 6.36 -7.60 10.54
CA TYR A 113 5.30 -8.57 10.29
C TYR A 113 5.85 -9.75 9.49
N GLY A 114 5.36 -10.94 9.76
CA GLY A 114 5.46 -12.05 8.83
C GLY A 114 4.63 -11.81 7.58
N ASP A 115 5.02 -12.42 6.47
CA ASP A 115 4.19 -12.48 5.26
C ASP A 115 3.43 -13.82 5.27
N GLY A 116 2.49 -13.93 6.20
CA GLY A 116 1.89 -15.16 6.68
C GLY A 116 2.34 -15.48 8.10
N GLN A 117 2.16 -16.73 8.51
CA GLN A 117 2.47 -17.19 9.87
C GLN A 117 3.97 -17.13 10.19
N GLU A 118 4.84 -17.31 9.21
CA GLU A 118 6.27 -17.35 9.41
C GLU A 118 6.91 -15.97 9.25
N PHE A 119 8.05 -15.77 9.93
CA PHE A 119 8.83 -14.56 9.78
C PHE A 119 9.64 -14.59 8.49
N HIS A 120 9.57 -13.49 7.74
CA HIS A 120 10.39 -13.23 6.57
C HIS A 120 11.01 -11.85 6.67
N LEU A 121 12.33 -11.78 6.74
CA LEU A 121 13.03 -10.50 6.66
C LEU A 121 13.10 -10.06 5.20
N ASP A 122 12.15 -9.25 4.79
CA ASP A 122 12.11 -8.67 3.44
C ASP A 122 11.47 -7.29 3.43
N PHE A 123 11.65 -6.60 2.31
CA PHE A 123 11.12 -5.24 2.14
C PHE A 123 9.59 -5.18 1.91
N TYR A 124 8.88 -6.30 1.85
CA TYR A 124 7.41 -6.27 1.75
C TYR A 124 6.74 -5.61 2.97
N ASN A 125 7.40 -5.63 4.13
CA ASN A 125 6.97 -4.85 5.27
C ASN A 125 6.85 -3.35 4.95
N SER A 126 7.80 -2.83 4.17
CA SER A 126 7.81 -1.42 3.75
C SER A 126 7.02 -1.14 2.47
N ILE A 127 7.02 -2.09 1.52
CA ILE A 127 6.36 -1.89 0.22
C ILE A 127 4.85 -1.99 0.35
N VAL A 128 4.35 -2.98 1.10
CA VAL A 128 2.94 -3.36 1.15
C VAL A 128 2.37 -3.32 2.56
N ILE A 129 2.94 -4.10 3.50
CA ILE A 129 2.25 -4.44 4.74
C ILE A 129 1.95 -3.20 5.58
N HIS A 130 2.96 -2.45 6.01
CA HIS A 130 2.74 -1.25 6.82
C HIS A 130 1.94 -0.17 6.08
N PRO A 131 2.28 0.19 4.83
CA PRO A 131 1.54 1.24 4.14
C PRO A 131 0.06 0.92 3.94
N MET A 132 -0.28 -0.32 3.57
CA MET A 132 -1.68 -0.68 3.36
C MET A 132 -2.43 -0.81 4.68
N LEU A 133 -1.85 -1.44 5.73
CA LEU A 133 -2.45 -1.47 7.06
C LEU A 133 -2.79 -0.06 7.56
N THR A 134 -1.86 0.88 7.41
CA THR A 134 -2.07 2.26 7.86
C THR A 134 -3.19 2.94 7.08
N ASP A 135 -3.22 2.81 5.76
CA ASP A 135 -4.27 3.44 4.93
C ASP A 135 -5.65 2.79 5.19
N ILE A 136 -5.72 1.46 5.30
CA ILE A 136 -6.97 0.72 5.58
C ILE A 136 -7.52 1.13 6.95
N LEU A 137 -6.67 1.07 7.99
CA LEU A 137 -7.10 1.43 9.35
C LEU A 137 -7.52 2.90 9.47
N ALA A 138 -6.89 3.80 8.70
CA ALA A 138 -7.31 5.20 8.65
C ALA A 138 -8.74 5.35 8.07
N ILE A 139 -9.07 4.61 7.01
CA ILE A 139 -10.43 4.57 6.45
C ILE A 139 -11.41 3.93 7.44
N MET A 140 -11.06 2.79 8.04
CA MET A 140 -11.91 2.14 9.04
C MET A 140 -12.20 3.07 10.22
N LYS A 141 -11.19 3.76 10.76
CA LYS A 141 -11.35 4.75 11.83
C LYS A 141 -12.27 5.91 11.42
N LYS A 142 -12.08 6.43 10.20
CA LYS A 142 -12.92 7.50 9.63
C LYS A 142 -14.40 7.13 9.53
N HIS A 143 -14.68 5.87 9.19
CA HIS A 143 -16.03 5.34 9.06
C HIS A 143 -16.58 4.67 10.33
N ASN A 144 -15.86 4.79 11.46
CA ASN A 144 -16.22 4.21 12.76
C ASN A 144 -16.43 2.68 12.71
N LEU A 145 -15.66 1.97 11.88
CA LEU A 145 -15.66 0.52 11.85
C LEU A 145 -14.78 -0.05 12.95
N GLU A 146 -15.22 -1.19 13.51
CA GLU A 146 -14.45 -2.00 14.45
C GLU A 146 -13.09 -2.37 13.84
N GLY A 147 -12.03 -2.31 14.65
CA GLY A 147 -10.63 -2.50 14.21
C GLY A 147 -9.92 -1.18 13.86
N GLY A 148 -10.65 -0.11 13.52
CA GLY A 148 -10.08 1.21 13.19
C GLY A 148 -9.34 1.86 14.37
N GLU A 149 -9.64 1.47 15.60
CA GLU A 149 -8.92 1.89 16.82
C GLU A 149 -7.46 1.44 16.85
N ASN A 150 -7.11 0.41 16.09
CA ASN A 150 -5.73 -0.07 15.96
C ASN A 150 -4.81 0.87 15.16
N LEU A 151 -5.33 1.91 14.54
CA LEU A 151 -4.54 2.85 13.73
C LEU A 151 -3.35 3.44 14.49
N ASP A 152 -3.57 3.90 15.72
CA ASP A 152 -2.51 4.57 16.49
C ASP A 152 -1.37 3.58 16.85
N LYS A 153 -1.72 2.34 17.19
CA LYS A 153 -0.77 1.24 17.38
C LYS A 153 0.01 0.93 16.10
N GLN A 154 -0.68 0.90 14.95
CA GLN A 154 -0.05 0.66 13.66
C GLN A 154 0.90 1.81 13.27
N ILE A 155 0.55 3.06 13.53
CA ILE A 155 1.43 4.22 13.30
C ILE A 155 2.71 4.08 14.12
N ILE A 156 2.64 3.72 15.41
CA ILE A 156 3.82 3.51 16.26
C ILE A 156 4.72 2.42 15.67
N ARG A 157 4.14 1.31 15.21
CA ARG A 157 4.90 0.23 14.56
C ARG A 157 5.58 0.72 13.28
N GLN A 158 4.87 1.49 12.45
CA GLN A 158 5.45 2.01 11.20
C GLN A 158 6.50 3.10 11.44
N GLN A 159 6.36 3.91 12.50
CA GLN A 159 7.41 4.84 12.94
C GLN A 159 8.70 4.09 13.28
N ARG A 160 8.58 2.99 14.03
CA ARG A 160 9.73 2.15 14.39
C ARG A 160 10.39 1.52 13.14
N LEU A 161 9.60 1.03 12.18
CA LEU A 161 10.14 0.56 10.90
C LEU A 161 10.84 1.69 10.14
N SER A 162 10.28 2.90 10.16
CA SER A 162 10.87 4.06 9.47
C SER A 162 12.25 4.42 10.03
N GLU A 163 12.46 4.31 11.34
CA GLU A 163 13.79 4.48 11.96
C GLU A 163 14.80 3.46 11.42
N GLN A 164 14.37 2.21 11.25
CA GLN A 164 15.23 1.15 10.72
C GLN A 164 15.53 1.36 9.24
N LEU A 165 14.53 1.68 8.44
CA LEU A 165 14.66 1.90 6.99
C LEU A 165 15.61 3.07 6.69
N GLU A 166 15.50 4.17 7.42
CA GLU A 166 16.36 5.33 7.21
C GLU A 166 17.84 4.97 7.45
N ARG A 167 18.13 4.22 8.49
CA ARG A 167 19.48 3.76 8.82
C ARG A 167 20.07 2.76 7.82
N LEU A 168 19.26 2.12 7.00
CA LEU A 168 19.74 1.22 5.94
C LEU A 168 20.25 1.99 4.72
N ILE A 169 19.96 3.29 4.61
CA ILE A 169 20.38 4.11 3.47
C ILE A 169 21.79 4.66 3.73
N SER A 170 22.73 4.30 2.86
CA SER A 170 24.07 4.89 2.90
C SER A 170 24.05 6.35 2.39
N PRO A 171 25.10 7.15 2.68
CA PRO A 171 25.21 8.51 2.12
C PRO A 171 25.17 8.54 0.60
N GLU A 172 25.60 7.47 -0.08
CA GLU A 172 25.60 7.33 -1.54
C GLU A 172 24.27 6.81 -2.10
N GLY A 173 23.26 6.60 -1.25
CA GLY A 173 21.94 6.12 -1.63
C GLY A 173 21.86 4.61 -1.93
N THR A 174 22.86 3.84 -1.47
CA THR A 174 22.78 2.36 -1.52
C THR A 174 22.11 1.81 -0.27
N TYR A 175 21.63 0.59 -0.35
CA TYR A 175 20.99 -0.12 0.76
C TYR A 175 21.15 -1.63 0.59
N PRO A 176 21.06 -2.42 1.68
CA PRO A 176 21.22 -3.88 1.63
C PRO A 176 20.18 -4.54 0.73
N ALA A 177 20.62 -5.50 -0.06
CA ALA A 177 19.74 -6.40 -0.80
C ALA A 177 19.21 -7.50 0.14
N VAL A 178 18.02 -7.28 0.70
CA VAL A 178 17.41 -8.18 1.70
C VAL A 178 16.10 -8.72 1.16
N GLY A 179 15.92 -10.03 1.31
CA GLY A 179 14.69 -10.71 0.94
C GLY A 179 14.46 -10.75 -0.57
N ARG A 180 13.21 -10.59 -0.97
CA ARG A 180 12.73 -10.65 -2.36
C ARG A 180 12.34 -9.28 -2.89
N SER A 181 12.08 -9.22 -4.20
CA SER A 181 11.49 -8.04 -4.87
C SER A 181 12.32 -6.75 -4.72
N ILE A 182 13.63 -6.89 -4.58
CA ILE A 182 14.57 -5.76 -4.49
C ILE A 182 14.57 -4.88 -5.75
N VAL A 183 14.09 -5.41 -6.87
CA VAL A 183 13.89 -4.68 -8.12
C VAL A 183 12.84 -3.57 -8.03
N TYR A 184 12.04 -3.52 -6.97
CA TYR A 184 11.08 -2.43 -6.73
C TYR A 184 11.77 -1.09 -6.37
N ARG A 185 13.08 -1.09 -6.30
CA ARG A 185 13.92 0.11 -6.23
C ARG A 185 13.51 1.03 -5.08
N PHE A 186 13.25 2.30 -5.35
CA PHE A 186 12.84 3.27 -4.33
C PHE A 186 11.50 2.93 -3.64
N GLY A 187 10.66 2.07 -4.21
CA GLY A 187 9.46 1.54 -3.54
C GLY A 187 9.76 0.83 -2.22
N ILE A 188 10.98 0.35 -2.04
CA ILE A 188 11.50 -0.23 -0.79
C ILE A 188 11.31 0.71 0.41
N PHE A 189 11.36 2.02 0.20
CA PHE A 189 11.21 3.03 1.26
C PHE A 189 9.80 3.62 1.33
N HIS A 190 8.80 2.91 0.83
CA HIS A 190 7.41 3.36 0.81
C HIS A 190 6.87 3.68 2.22
N ALA A 191 7.11 2.82 3.22
CA ALA A 191 6.67 3.07 4.59
C ALA A 191 7.31 4.34 5.19
N LEU A 192 8.59 4.57 4.94
CA LEU A 192 9.30 5.77 5.39
C LEU A 192 8.75 7.03 4.71
N SER A 193 8.55 6.98 3.39
CA SER A 193 7.99 8.11 2.64
C SER A 193 6.56 8.43 3.04
N GLN A 194 5.74 7.41 3.34
CA GLN A 194 4.37 7.59 3.81
C GLN A 194 4.34 8.30 5.18
N MET A 195 5.18 7.89 6.15
CA MET A 195 5.25 8.57 7.45
C MET A 195 5.67 10.04 7.30
N SER A 196 6.60 10.31 6.38
CA SER A 196 7.00 11.68 6.06
C SER A 196 5.84 12.48 5.45
N LEU A 197 5.13 11.91 4.48
CA LEU A 197 3.96 12.54 3.83
C LEU A 197 2.84 12.85 4.84
N MET A 198 2.57 11.92 5.75
CA MET A 198 1.57 12.06 6.81
C MET A 198 2.00 13.02 7.93
N LYS A 199 3.24 13.52 7.92
CA LYS A 199 3.85 14.30 9.02
C LYS A 199 3.82 13.53 10.37
N ARG A 200 4.06 12.23 10.31
CA ARG A 200 4.05 11.30 11.44
C ARG A 200 5.41 10.62 11.64
N LEU A 201 6.51 11.26 11.20
CA LEU A 201 7.85 10.76 11.50
C LEU A 201 8.05 10.70 13.02
N PRO A 202 8.79 9.70 13.55
CA PRO A 202 9.15 9.68 14.97
C PRO A 202 10.08 10.87 15.29
N GLU A 203 10.07 11.34 16.54
CA GLU A 203 10.88 12.48 16.97
C GLU A 203 12.38 12.38 16.64
N LYS A 204 12.89 11.13 16.62
CA LYS A 204 14.30 10.85 16.32
C LYS A 204 14.67 11.02 14.84
N LEU A 205 13.70 11.15 13.95
CA LEU A 205 13.92 11.31 12.51
C LEU A 205 13.50 12.72 12.07
N LEU A 206 14.50 13.56 11.80
CA LEU A 206 14.22 14.88 11.27
C LEU A 206 13.76 14.80 9.80
N GLY A 207 12.74 15.56 9.44
CA GLY A 207 12.20 15.57 8.07
C GLY A 207 13.25 15.93 7.00
N GLY A 208 14.24 16.77 7.36
CA GLY A 208 15.39 17.08 6.50
C GLY A 208 16.30 15.88 6.26
N GLN A 209 16.59 15.11 7.32
CA GLN A 209 17.37 13.88 7.25
C GLN A 209 16.71 12.85 6.32
N VAL A 210 15.42 12.58 6.53
CA VAL A 210 14.64 11.65 5.67
C VAL A 210 14.63 12.12 4.22
N ARG A 211 14.46 13.42 3.97
CA ARG A 211 14.51 13.96 2.62
C ARG A 211 15.87 13.74 1.96
N CYS A 212 16.97 14.01 2.67
CA CYS A 212 18.32 13.76 2.14
C CYS A 212 18.52 12.28 1.81
N ALA A 213 18.16 11.38 2.73
CA ALA A 213 18.29 9.94 2.54
C ALA A 213 17.49 9.44 1.31
N LEU A 214 16.21 9.81 1.21
CA LEU A 214 15.37 9.42 0.08
C LEU A 214 15.85 10.05 -1.24
N THR A 215 16.36 11.29 -1.21
CA THR A 215 16.94 11.95 -2.40
C THR A 215 18.19 11.21 -2.86
N ALA A 216 19.07 10.77 -1.95
CA ALA A 216 20.24 9.98 -2.31
C ALA A 216 19.85 8.68 -3.01
N VAL A 217 18.83 7.96 -2.50
CA VAL A 217 18.30 6.76 -3.17
C VAL A 217 17.77 7.08 -4.56
N LEU A 218 16.99 8.14 -4.72
CA LEU A 218 16.46 8.54 -6.03
C LEU A 218 17.58 8.89 -7.02
N HIS A 219 18.56 9.67 -6.58
CA HIS A 219 19.74 9.98 -7.40
C HIS A 219 20.47 8.72 -7.84
N ARG A 220 20.71 7.79 -6.92
CA ARG A 220 21.37 6.53 -7.23
C ARG A 220 20.59 5.71 -8.25
N GLN A 221 19.27 5.75 -8.20
CA GLN A 221 18.40 4.98 -9.11
C GLN A 221 18.27 5.60 -10.52
N PHE A 222 18.40 6.92 -10.66
CA PHE A 222 18.09 7.62 -11.90
C PHE A 222 19.28 8.33 -12.54
N ALA A 223 20.37 8.62 -11.82
CA ALA A 223 21.50 9.43 -12.31
C ALA A 223 22.51 8.65 -13.16
N THR A 224 22.53 7.32 -13.11
CA THR A 224 23.37 6.48 -13.98
C THR A 224 22.53 5.89 -15.09
N PRO A 225 23.15 5.49 -16.23
CA PRO A 225 22.44 4.66 -17.19
C PRO A 225 21.86 3.46 -16.43
N ASN A 226 20.59 3.53 -16.14
CA ASN A 226 19.88 2.42 -15.58
C ASN A 226 19.46 1.58 -16.75
N ASN A 227 19.94 0.35 -16.77
CA ASN A 227 19.52 -0.62 -17.75
C ASN A 227 18.04 -0.92 -17.52
N PHE A 228 17.22 -0.11 -18.17
CA PHE A 228 15.85 -0.47 -18.50
C PHE A 228 15.80 -1.05 -19.92
N ASP A 229 16.96 -1.37 -20.46
CA ASP A 229 17.11 -1.97 -21.78
C ASP A 229 16.74 -3.46 -21.74
#